data_ed42c25f35ee74531e278bede45c87c3
#
_entry.id   ed42c25f35ee74531e278bede45c87c3
#
_cell.length_a   1.000
_cell.length_b   1.000
_cell.length_c   1.000
_cell.angle_alpha   90.00
_cell.angle_beta   90.00
_cell.angle_gamma   90.00
#
_symmetry.space_group_name_H-M   'P 1'
#
loop_
_entity.id
_entity.type
_entity.pdbx_description
1 polymer ?
#
loop_
_entity_poly.entity_id
_entity_poly.type
_entity_poly.pdbx_seq_one_letter_code
_entity_poly.pdbx_strand_id
1 'polypeptide(L)'
;MKPLIALLLILIGSTTTFAQKKTVTQIKAELEKATNSPLYVKDVLKKRFVIDTIVIRGTNRFIGLPDSLGYHGKVGKVYGPYNNGKTLVQILAKAPATFNHIAQIFLDTSVFTRRIADSLTDNIMLRIRQGSTTFEDMAQAYSMGGEAATKGDLGWVVRGSLIPQIEKELSRRKKGDIFKIWTANGLHIIRKLDDAKEDHGYALMMRVFL
;
A
#
# COMPACT_ATOMS: atom_id res chain seq x y z
N MET A 1 2.98 72.77 55.04
CA MET A 1 2.59 71.34 54.76
C MET A 1 2.65 71.17 53.26
N LYS A 2 3.66 70.41 52.77
CA LYS A 2 3.77 70.09 51.31
C LYS A 2 3.38 68.63 51.12
N PRO A 3 2.50 68.29 50.16
CA PRO A 3 2.18 66.89 49.88
C PRO A 3 3.27 66.25 49.01
N LEU A 4 3.72 65.08 49.41
CA LEU A 4 4.68 64.23 48.72
C LEU A 4 3.89 63.45 47.69
N ILE A 5 4.10 63.70 46.40
CA ILE A 5 3.53 62.90 45.30
C ILE A 5 4.47 61.67 45.07
N ALA A 6 4.02 60.49 45.46
CA ALA A 6 4.70 59.24 45.17
C ALA A 6 4.42 58.83 43.71
N LEU A 7 5.46 58.90 42.90
CA LEU A 7 5.40 58.46 41.50
C LEU A 7 5.56 56.91 41.44
N LEU A 8 4.44 56.20 41.18
CA LEU A 8 4.43 54.75 41.03
C LEU A 8 4.89 54.39 39.61
N LEU A 9 6.13 53.99 39.44
CA LEU A 9 6.67 53.48 38.17
C LEU A 9 6.16 52.05 37.94
N ILE A 10 5.15 51.87 37.07
CA ILE A 10 4.71 50.56 36.60
C ILE A 10 5.72 50.09 35.55
N LEU A 11 6.61 49.15 35.92
CA LEU A 11 7.46 48.40 34.98
C LEU A 11 6.58 47.43 34.21
N ILE A 12 6.19 47.78 32.97
CA ILE A 12 5.58 46.88 32.03
C ILE A 12 6.71 45.97 31.50
N GLY A 13 6.93 44.85 32.17
CA GLY A 13 7.79 43.82 31.69
C GLY A 13 7.19 43.16 30.46
N SER A 14 7.66 43.54 29.27
CA SER A 14 7.34 42.81 28.03
C SER A 14 8.00 41.45 28.11
N THR A 15 7.26 40.41 28.54
CA THR A 15 7.67 39.02 28.43
C THR A 15 7.66 38.62 26.96
N THR A 16 8.79 38.73 26.30
CA THR A 16 8.99 38.11 25.00
C THR A 16 8.91 36.59 25.19
N THR A 17 7.75 36.02 24.96
CA THR A 17 7.55 34.56 24.91
C THR A 17 8.32 34.06 23.70
N PHE A 18 9.57 33.63 23.91
CA PHE A 18 10.29 32.83 22.90
C PHE A 18 9.46 31.56 22.68
N ALA A 19 8.83 31.43 21.52
CA ALA A 19 8.13 30.22 21.13
C ALA A 19 9.16 29.08 21.15
N GLN A 20 9.17 28.30 22.22
CA GLN A 20 10.07 27.16 22.37
C GLN A 20 9.85 26.19 21.20
N LYS A 21 10.91 25.88 20.47
CA LYS A 21 10.85 24.96 19.34
C LYS A 21 10.35 23.60 19.82
N LYS A 22 9.18 23.17 19.37
CA LYS A 22 8.57 21.88 19.77
C LYS A 22 9.49 20.72 19.43
N THR A 23 9.61 19.79 20.36
CA THR A 23 10.31 18.52 20.11
C THR A 23 9.51 17.62 19.16
N VAL A 24 10.16 16.68 18.50
CA VAL A 24 9.49 15.71 17.62
C VAL A 24 8.41 14.92 18.37
N THR A 25 8.69 14.55 19.63
CA THR A 25 7.73 13.83 20.48
C THR A 25 6.47 14.67 20.76
N GLN A 26 6.63 15.96 21.06
CA GLN A 26 5.51 16.88 21.24
C GLN A 26 4.70 17.05 19.96
N ILE A 27 5.38 17.25 18.81
CA ILE A 27 4.73 17.35 17.50
C ILE A 27 3.90 16.09 17.20
N LYS A 28 4.43 14.90 17.45
CA LYS A 28 3.69 13.64 17.25
C LYS A 28 2.45 13.58 18.12
N ALA A 29 2.58 13.86 19.41
CA ALA A 29 1.46 13.80 20.35
C ALA A 29 0.35 14.82 20.02
N GLU A 30 0.72 16.01 19.57
CA GLU A 30 -0.24 17.04 19.16
C GLU A 30 -0.93 16.71 17.84
N LEU A 31 -0.20 16.15 16.87
CA LEU A 31 -0.78 15.68 15.61
C LEU A 31 -1.78 14.53 15.83
N GLU A 32 -1.47 13.59 16.73
CA GLU A 32 -2.37 12.50 17.06
C GLU A 32 -3.67 12.95 17.73
N LYS A 33 -3.64 14.11 18.42
CA LYS A 33 -4.81 14.72 19.08
C LYS A 33 -5.58 15.70 18.19
N ALA A 34 -4.97 16.15 17.08
CA ALA A 34 -5.57 17.17 16.23
C ALA A 34 -6.80 16.63 15.50
N THR A 35 -7.93 17.33 15.60
CA THR A 35 -9.16 17.01 14.87
C THR A 35 -8.95 17.12 13.35
N ASN A 36 -8.13 18.09 12.92
CA ASN A 36 -7.74 18.28 11.53
C ASN A 36 -6.22 18.42 11.44
N SER A 37 -5.53 17.29 11.29
CA SER A 37 -4.06 17.26 11.25
C SER A 37 -3.46 18.07 10.09
N PRO A 38 -3.98 18.07 8.86
CA PRO A 38 -3.48 18.90 7.78
C PRO A 38 -3.53 20.41 8.12
N LEU A 39 -4.64 20.89 8.66
CA LEU A 39 -4.76 22.29 9.10
C LEU A 39 -3.80 22.60 10.25
N TYR A 40 -3.67 21.69 11.20
CA TYR A 40 -2.72 21.84 12.31
C TYR A 40 -1.27 21.98 11.80
N VAL A 41 -0.87 21.15 10.84
CA VAL A 41 0.48 21.24 10.22
C VAL A 41 0.67 22.57 9.50
N LYS A 42 -0.35 22.99 8.72
CA LYS A 42 -0.31 24.23 7.95
C LYS A 42 -0.26 25.46 8.85
N ASP A 43 -1.20 25.59 9.79
CA ASP A 43 -1.51 26.84 10.48
C ASP A 43 -0.75 26.97 11.81
N VAL A 44 -0.52 25.86 12.53
CA VAL A 44 0.15 25.86 13.84
C VAL A 44 1.63 25.51 13.72
N LEU A 45 1.95 24.39 13.06
CA LEU A 45 3.35 23.98 12.90
C LEU A 45 4.07 24.77 11.81
N LYS A 46 3.34 25.34 10.86
CA LYS A 46 3.87 26.06 9.68
C LYS A 46 4.92 25.22 8.93
N LYS A 47 4.64 23.92 8.78
CA LYS A 47 5.50 22.95 8.11
C LYS A 47 4.92 22.55 6.77
N ARG A 48 5.83 22.18 5.85
CA ARG A 48 5.43 21.57 4.56
C ARG A 48 4.91 20.17 4.81
N PHE A 49 3.88 19.78 4.10
CA PHE A 49 3.37 18.40 4.08
C PHE A 49 2.86 18.03 2.69
N VAL A 50 2.72 16.73 2.48
CA VAL A 50 2.12 16.13 1.28
C VAL A 50 1.15 15.07 1.73
N ILE A 51 0.00 14.97 1.05
CA ILE A 51 -0.99 13.91 1.26
C ILE A 51 -1.00 13.03 0.02
N ASP A 52 -0.76 11.74 0.20
CA ASP A 52 -0.74 10.74 -0.86
C ASP A 52 -1.80 9.68 -0.61
N THR A 53 -2.43 9.19 -1.68
CA THR A 53 -3.23 7.96 -1.63
C THR A 53 -2.30 6.78 -1.92
N ILE A 54 -2.17 5.89 -0.96
CA ILE A 54 -1.39 4.67 -1.07
C ILE A 54 -2.33 3.54 -1.48
N VAL A 55 -2.01 2.87 -2.59
CA VAL A 55 -2.69 1.64 -3.03
C VAL A 55 -1.94 0.45 -2.46
N ILE A 56 -2.59 -0.34 -1.63
CA ILE A 56 -2.02 -1.56 -1.05
C ILE A 56 -2.23 -2.69 -2.05
N ARG A 57 -1.20 -2.99 -2.82
CA ARG A 57 -1.30 -3.94 -3.94
C ARG A 57 -1.42 -5.39 -3.51
N GLY A 58 -0.93 -5.74 -2.33
CA GLY A 58 -1.01 -7.08 -1.77
C GLY A 58 -0.80 -7.06 -0.26
N THR A 59 -1.27 -8.10 0.41
CA THR A 59 -1.21 -8.19 1.89
C THR A 59 -0.05 -9.04 2.41
N ASN A 60 0.61 -9.80 1.53
CA ASN A 60 1.70 -10.71 1.89
C ASN A 60 3.09 -10.19 1.48
N ARG A 61 3.14 -9.22 0.58
CA ARG A 61 4.38 -8.63 0.09
C ARG A 61 4.21 -7.13 -0.09
N PHE A 62 4.87 -6.36 0.75
CA PHE A 62 4.90 -4.90 0.67
C PHE A 62 6.10 -4.44 -0.16
N ILE A 63 5.88 -3.46 -1.05
CA ILE A 63 6.93 -2.92 -1.93
C ILE A 63 7.86 -2.00 -1.12
N GLY A 64 7.32 -1.39 -0.04
CA GLY A 64 8.09 -0.50 0.80
C GLY A 64 7.36 -0.04 2.06
N LEU A 65 7.97 0.91 2.76
CA LEU A 65 7.43 1.47 3.99
C LEU A 65 6.02 2.07 3.83
N PRO A 66 5.67 2.81 2.74
CA PRO A 66 4.34 3.36 2.57
C PRO A 66 3.24 2.30 2.54
N ASP A 67 3.43 1.22 1.78
CA ASP A 67 2.46 0.13 1.66
C ASP A 67 2.27 -0.57 3.00
N SER A 68 3.38 -0.89 3.67
CA SER A 68 3.37 -1.54 4.98
C SER A 68 2.67 -0.68 6.03
N LEU A 69 3.00 0.62 6.10
CA LEU A 69 2.31 1.55 7.01
C LEU A 69 0.85 1.76 6.61
N GLY A 70 0.55 1.83 5.31
CA GLY A 70 -0.81 1.93 4.81
C GLY A 70 -1.67 0.77 5.29
N TYR A 71 -1.14 -0.46 5.25
CA TYR A 71 -1.85 -1.66 5.67
C TYR A 71 -1.91 -1.82 7.20
N HIS A 72 -0.75 -1.82 7.88
CA HIS A 72 -0.66 -2.12 9.31
C HIS A 72 -0.89 -0.90 10.20
N GLY A 73 -0.63 0.31 9.71
CA GLY A 73 -0.73 1.55 10.49
C GLY A 73 -2.16 1.82 10.96
N LYS A 74 -2.30 2.44 12.13
CA LYS A 74 -3.59 2.85 12.68
C LYS A 74 -3.95 4.26 12.21
N VAL A 75 -5.22 4.48 11.86
CA VAL A 75 -5.73 5.82 11.53
C VAL A 75 -5.52 6.77 12.71
N GLY A 76 -5.09 7.99 12.42
CA GLY A 76 -4.73 9.02 13.41
C GLY A 76 -3.33 8.88 13.99
N LYS A 77 -2.70 7.70 13.94
CA LYS A 77 -1.36 7.46 14.52
C LYS A 77 -0.26 8.09 13.67
N VAL A 78 0.75 8.66 14.37
CA VAL A 78 1.94 9.28 13.76
C VAL A 78 3.15 8.38 13.91
N TYR A 79 3.81 8.08 12.80
CA TYR A 79 4.99 7.20 12.70
C TYR A 79 6.25 7.99 12.36
N GLY A 80 7.39 7.41 12.65
CA GLY A 80 8.70 8.03 12.45
C GLY A 80 9.26 8.65 13.73
N PRO A 81 10.28 9.52 13.62
CA PRO A 81 10.73 10.17 12.38
C PRO A 81 11.52 9.26 11.43
N TYR A 82 11.33 9.46 10.14
CA TYR A 82 12.05 8.80 9.05
C TYR A 82 13.00 9.79 8.36
N ASN A 83 13.79 9.33 7.38
CA ASN A 83 14.70 10.15 6.60
C ASN A 83 15.65 10.99 7.49
N ASN A 84 16.42 10.31 8.36
CA ASN A 84 17.34 10.93 9.31
C ASN A 84 16.65 12.00 10.19
N GLY A 85 15.47 11.68 10.69
CA GLY A 85 14.74 12.55 11.60
C GLY A 85 13.89 13.65 10.94
N LYS A 86 13.82 13.69 9.61
CA LYS A 86 13.23 14.82 8.86
C LYS A 86 11.76 14.63 8.47
N THR A 87 11.19 13.44 8.62
CA THR A 87 9.84 13.16 8.11
C THR A 87 9.00 12.38 9.10
N LEU A 88 7.81 12.90 9.42
CA LEU A 88 6.76 12.16 10.12
C LEU A 88 5.70 11.69 9.12
N VAL A 89 5.06 10.58 9.43
CA VAL A 89 4.00 9.99 8.60
C VAL A 89 2.77 9.75 9.48
N GLN A 90 1.60 10.25 9.05
CA GLN A 90 0.32 9.99 9.71
C GLN A 90 -0.64 9.30 8.73
N ILE A 91 -1.32 8.25 9.20
CA ILE A 91 -2.42 7.64 8.45
C ILE A 91 -3.69 8.43 8.75
N LEU A 92 -4.24 9.10 7.74
CA LEU A 92 -5.43 9.93 7.88
C LEU A 92 -6.73 9.14 7.75
N ALA A 93 -6.76 8.19 6.81
CA ALA A 93 -7.92 7.34 6.56
C ALA A 93 -7.50 6.03 5.90
N LYS A 94 -8.38 5.04 5.95
CA LYS A 94 -8.28 3.79 5.18
C LYS A 94 -9.60 3.50 4.48
N ALA A 95 -9.52 2.84 3.33
CA ALA A 95 -10.69 2.35 2.62
C ALA A 95 -10.50 0.88 2.23
N PRO A 96 -11.59 0.09 2.22
CA PRO A 96 -11.56 -1.30 1.81
C PRO A 96 -11.35 -1.43 0.30
N ALA A 97 -10.86 -2.59 -0.11
CA ALA A 97 -10.88 -3.06 -1.48
C ALA A 97 -10.99 -4.58 -1.51
N THR A 98 -11.43 -5.12 -2.64
CA THR A 98 -11.49 -6.56 -2.86
C THR A 98 -10.10 -7.09 -3.22
N PHE A 99 -9.67 -8.16 -2.56
CA PHE A 99 -8.44 -8.89 -2.86
C PHE A 99 -8.76 -10.28 -3.40
N ASN A 100 -7.98 -10.73 -4.38
CA ASN A 100 -8.01 -12.09 -4.92
C ASN A 100 -6.69 -12.79 -4.60
N HIS A 101 -6.73 -14.04 -4.12
CA HIS A 101 -5.56 -14.89 -3.97
C HIS A 101 -5.44 -15.78 -5.20
N ILE A 102 -4.37 -15.58 -5.96
CA ILE A 102 -4.20 -16.27 -7.25
C ILE A 102 -2.78 -16.79 -7.43
N ALA A 103 -2.67 -17.83 -8.23
CA ALA A 103 -1.41 -18.27 -8.80
C ALA A 103 -1.45 -18.13 -10.32
N GLN A 104 -0.25 -17.95 -10.93
CA GLN A 104 -0.08 -17.71 -12.34
C GLN A 104 1.04 -18.55 -12.93
N ILE A 105 0.85 -19.00 -14.18
CA ILE A 105 1.91 -19.41 -15.09
C ILE A 105 1.85 -18.48 -16.29
N PHE A 106 2.91 -17.79 -16.58
CA PHE A 106 2.98 -16.80 -17.67
C PHE A 106 3.90 -17.29 -18.79
N LEU A 107 3.40 -17.30 -20.02
CA LEU A 107 4.14 -17.62 -21.24
C LEU A 107 4.23 -16.35 -22.11
N ASP A 108 5.45 -15.83 -22.28
CA ASP A 108 5.72 -14.63 -23.05
C ASP A 108 5.63 -14.90 -24.56
N THR A 109 4.87 -14.08 -25.28
CA THR A 109 4.74 -14.16 -26.74
C THR A 109 5.96 -13.70 -27.50
N SER A 110 6.92 -13.04 -26.86
CA SER A 110 8.21 -12.73 -27.49
C SER A 110 9.06 -13.97 -27.72
N VAL A 111 8.80 -15.05 -26.94
CA VAL A 111 9.57 -16.31 -26.99
C VAL A 111 8.81 -17.39 -27.74
N PHE A 112 7.50 -17.47 -27.59
CA PHE A 112 6.66 -18.50 -28.20
C PHE A 112 5.70 -17.93 -29.23
N THR A 113 5.58 -18.61 -30.39
CA THR A 113 4.45 -18.31 -31.26
C THR A 113 3.13 -18.66 -30.56
N ARG A 114 2.07 -17.97 -30.94
CA ARG A 114 0.74 -18.19 -30.34
C ARG A 114 0.31 -19.67 -30.36
N ARG A 115 0.57 -20.37 -31.46
CA ARG A 115 0.25 -21.79 -31.61
C ARG A 115 1.00 -22.66 -30.62
N ILE A 116 2.31 -22.39 -30.41
CA ILE A 116 3.13 -23.15 -29.46
C ILE A 116 2.67 -22.87 -28.04
N ALA A 117 2.41 -21.60 -27.69
CA ALA A 117 1.94 -21.22 -26.36
C ALA A 117 0.58 -21.86 -26.03
N ASP A 118 -0.37 -21.88 -26.98
CA ASP A 118 -1.66 -22.55 -26.79
C ASP A 118 -1.48 -24.07 -26.56
N SER A 119 -0.70 -24.75 -27.41
CA SER A 119 -0.47 -26.19 -27.30
C SER A 119 0.23 -26.54 -25.98
N LEU A 120 1.24 -25.77 -25.58
CA LEU A 120 1.93 -25.96 -24.31
C LEU A 120 1.01 -25.77 -23.12
N THR A 121 0.20 -24.70 -23.14
CA THR A 121 -0.77 -24.41 -22.09
C THR A 121 -1.82 -25.51 -21.96
N ASP A 122 -2.37 -26.00 -23.08
CA ASP A 122 -3.34 -27.09 -23.06
C ASP A 122 -2.75 -28.38 -22.48
N ASN A 123 -1.49 -28.69 -22.80
CA ASN A 123 -0.77 -29.82 -22.20
C ASN A 123 -0.55 -29.63 -20.69
N ILE A 124 -0.10 -28.47 -20.27
CA ILE A 124 0.09 -28.14 -18.84
C ILE A 124 -1.25 -28.31 -18.09
N MET A 125 -2.33 -27.71 -18.59
CA MET A 125 -3.65 -27.79 -17.97
C MET A 125 -4.18 -29.23 -17.92
N LEU A 126 -3.96 -30.02 -18.99
CA LEU A 126 -4.35 -31.43 -19.04
C LEU A 126 -3.62 -32.25 -17.96
N ARG A 127 -2.31 -32.11 -17.85
CA ARG A 127 -1.50 -32.81 -16.86
C ARG A 127 -1.90 -32.46 -15.42
N ILE A 128 -2.19 -31.19 -15.15
CA ILE A 128 -2.68 -30.74 -13.83
C ILE A 128 -4.05 -31.39 -13.54
N ARG A 129 -4.99 -31.39 -14.51
CA ARG A 129 -6.32 -32.01 -14.32
C ARG A 129 -6.25 -33.51 -14.10
N GLN A 130 -5.29 -34.20 -14.72
CA GLN A 130 -5.06 -35.62 -14.55
C GLN A 130 -4.33 -35.95 -13.23
N GLY A 131 -3.88 -34.98 -12.48
CA GLY A 131 -3.11 -35.17 -11.25
C GLY A 131 -1.69 -35.69 -11.47
N SER A 132 -1.19 -35.70 -12.73
CA SER A 132 0.16 -36.18 -13.07
C SER A 132 1.23 -35.13 -12.70
N THR A 133 0.84 -33.92 -12.35
CA THR A 133 1.72 -32.85 -11.88
C THR A 133 0.89 -31.83 -11.08
N THR A 134 1.58 -30.96 -10.34
CA THR A 134 0.92 -29.86 -9.62
C THR A 134 0.98 -28.56 -10.41
N PHE A 135 0.12 -27.58 -10.06
CA PHE A 135 0.21 -26.23 -10.63
C PHE A 135 1.54 -25.58 -10.27
N GLU A 136 1.97 -25.79 -9.05
CA GLU A 136 3.20 -25.27 -8.46
C GLU A 136 4.45 -25.74 -9.21
N ASP A 137 4.53 -27.04 -9.54
CA ASP A 137 5.64 -27.62 -10.32
C ASP A 137 5.64 -27.06 -11.75
N MET A 138 4.48 -26.95 -12.36
CA MET A 138 4.36 -26.37 -13.71
C MET A 138 4.70 -24.87 -13.71
N ALA A 139 4.31 -24.12 -12.69
CA ALA A 139 4.68 -22.72 -12.56
C ALA A 139 6.19 -22.53 -12.42
N GLN A 140 6.82 -23.35 -11.59
CA GLN A 140 8.28 -23.30 -11.41
C GLN A 140 9.04 -23.68 -12.69
N ALA A 141 8.52 -24.65 -13.46
CA ALA A 141 9.18 -25.16 -14.66
C ALA A 141 8.95 -24.28 -15.90
N TYR A 142 7.79 -23.66 -16.05
CA TYR A 142 7.36 -23.05 -17.31
C TYR A 142 7.05 -21.56 -17.21
N SER A 143 6.79 -21.00 -16.01
CA SER A 143 6.48 -19.58 -15.93
C SER A 143 7.70 -18.74 -16.28
N MET A 144 7.47 -17.74 -17.13
CA MET A 144 8.49 -16.80 -17.58
C MET A 144 8.44 -15.48 -16.79
N GLY A 145 7.54 -15.38 -15.82
CA GLY A 145 7.43 -14.24 -14.90
C GLY A 145 8.18 -14.47 -13.59
N GLY A 146 8.24 -13.42 -12.77
CA GLY A 146 8.87 -13.47 -11.45
C GLY A 146 8.18 -14.41 -10.46
N GLU A 147 6.95 -14.80 -10.73
CA GLU A 147 6.17 -15.75 -9.94
C GLU A 147 6.68 -17.21 -10.03
N ALA A 148 7.54 -17.53 -10.99
CA ALA A 148 8.22 -18.84 -11.02
C ALA A 148 8.95 -19.13 -9.69
N ALA A 149 9.58 -18.11 -9.09
CA ALA A 149 10.28 -18.22 -7.82
C ALA A 149 9.37 -18.54 -6.63
N THR A 150 8.09 -18.18 -6.72
CA THR A 150 7.05 -18.46 -5.71
C THR A 150 6.13 -19.61 -6.12
N LYS A 151 6.59 -20.43 -7.08
CA LYS A 151 5.80 -21.55 -7.63
C LYS A 151 4.44 -21.10 -8.16
N GLY A 152 4.42 -19.91 -8.75
CA GLY A 152 3.25 -19.29 -9.33
C GLY A 152 2.43 -18.44 -8.37
N ASP A 153 2.58 -18.54 -7.06
CA ASP A 153 1.78 -17.81 -6.08
C ASP A 153 2.09 -16.31 -6.13
N LEU A 154 1.09 -15.50 -6.50
CA LEU A 154 1.13 -14.03 -6.49
C LEU A 154 0.67 -13.43 -5.14
N GLY A 155 0.16 -14.28 -4.24
CA GLY A 155 -0.45 -13.84 -2.99
C GLY A 155 -1.79 -13.14 -3.20
N TRP A 156 -2.21 -12.39 -2.18
CA TRP A 156 -3.42 -11.58 -2.23
C TRP A 156 -3.17 -10.28 -2.99
N VAL A 157 -3.78 -10.13 -4.14
CA VAL A 157 -3.65 -8.96 -5.02
C VAL A 157 -4.93 -8.14 -5.01
N VAL A 158 -4.80 -6.82 -4.89
CA VAL A 158 -5.94 -5.91 -4.88
C VAL A 158 -6.57 -5.81 -6.26
N ARG A 159 -7.90 -5.76 -6.31
CA ARG A 159 -8.66 -5.52 -7.53
C ARG A 159 -8.22 -4.18 -8.15
N GLY A 160 -7.99 -4.17 -9.46
CA GLY A 160 -7.48 -3.03 -10.22
C GLY A 160 -5.96 -3.03 -10.41
N SER A 161 -5.21 -3.98 -9.80
CA SER A 161 -3.76 -4.09 -10.01
C SER A 161 -3.35 -5.14 -11.04
N LEU A 162 -4.27 -5.99 -11.46
CA LEU A 162 -4.03 -6.97 -12.53
C LEU A 162 -4.46 -6.41 -13.89
N ILE A 163 -4.06 -7.11 -14.94
CA ILE A 163 -4.50 -6.80 -16.32
C ILE A 163 -6.04 -6.90 -16.37
N PRO A 164 -6.75 -5.92 -16.96
CA PRO A 164 -8.22 -5.85 -16.93
C PRO A 164 -8.92 -7.12 -17.41
N GLN A 165 -8.35 -7.82 -18.41
CA GLN A 165 -8.89 -9.08 -18.92
C GLN A 165 -8.86 -10.17 -17.85
N ILE A 166 -7.77 -10.26 -17.08
CA ILE A 166 -7.61 -11.22 -15.98
C ILE A 166 -8.62 -10.91 -14.88
N GLU A 167 -8.76 -9.64 -14.50
CA GLU A 167 -9.73 -9.18 -13.49
C GLU A 167 -11.16 -9.56 -13.84
N LYS A 168 -11.55 -9.32 -15.10
CA LYS A 168 -12.87 -9.65 -15.60
C LYS A 168 -13.19 -11.16 -15.51
N GLU A 169 -12.21 -12.00 -15.84
CA GLU A 169 -12.38 -13.45 -15.70
C GLU A 169 -12.40 -13.90 -14.24
N LEU A 170 -11.52 -13.36 -13.39
CA LEU A 170 -11.47 -13.69 -11.95
C LEU A 170 -12.79 -13.41 -11.23
N SER A 171 -13.52 -12.37 -11.63
CA SER A 171 -14.81 -12.02 -11.03
C SER A 171 -15.89 -13.11 -11.19
N ARG A 172 -15.71 -14.02 -12.17
CA ARG A 172 -16.65 -15.10 -12.51
C ARG A 172 -16.18 -16.46 -11.99
N ARG A 173 -14.99 -16.53 -11.41
CA ARG A 173 -14.32 -17.79 -11.00
C ARG A 173 -14.48 -18.04 -9.50
N LYS A 174 -14.51 -19.32 -9.16
CA LYS A 174 -14.56 -19.82 -7.78
C LYS A 174 -13.18 -20.32 -7.34
N LYS A 175 -12.98 -20.47 -6.06
CA LYS A 175 -11.81 -21.13 -5.49
C LYS A 175 -11.57 -22.48 -6.16
N GLY A 176 -10.32 -22.71 -6.59
CA GLY A 176 -9.87 -23.93 -7.27
C GLY A 176 -9.97 -23.86 -8.81
N ASP A 177 -10.71 -22.92 -9.38
CA ASP A 177 -10.83 -22.78 -10.84
C ASP A 177 -9.46 -22.48 -11.47
N ILE A 178 -9.17 -23.18 -12.59
CA ILE A 178 -8.01 -22.93 -13.45
C ILE A 178 -8.51 -22.56 -14.83
N PHE A 179 -8.00 -21.46 -15.37
CA PHE A 179 -8.38 -20.98 -16.71
C PHE A 179 -7.18 -20.36 -17.42
N LYS A 180 -7.22 -20.33 -18.74
CA LYS A 180 -6.22 -19.64 -19.56
C LYS A 180 -6.82 -18.36 -20.16
N ILE A 181 -5.97 -17.35 -20.32
CA ILE A 181 -6.36 -16.08 -20.91
C ILE A 181 -5.22 -15.43 -21.68
N TRP A 182 -5.52 -14.95 -22.89
CA TRP A 182 -4.62 -14.14 -23.69
C TRP A 182 -4.66 -12.66 -23.27
N THR A 183 -3.48 -12.06 -23.19
CA THR A 183 -3.31 -10.62 -23.04
C THR A 183 -2.35 -10.09 -24.10
N ALA A 184 -2.10 -8.79 -24.12
CA ALA A 184 -1.09 -8.19 -25.00
C ALA A 184 0.33 -8.70 -24.69
N ASN A 185 0.60 -9.12 -23.44
CA ASN A 185 1.91 -9.55 -22.99
C ASN A 185 2.17 -11.05 -23.24
N GLY A 186 1.12 -11.85 -23.39
CA GLY A 186 1.25 -13.29 -23.56
C GLY A 186 0.05 -14.09 -23.08
N LEU A 187 0.26 -15.38 -22.90
CA LEU A 187 -0.72 -16.34 -22.41
C LEU A 187 -0.51 -16.60 -20.92
N HIS A 188 -1.59 -16.47 -20.15
CA HIS A 188 -1.59 -16.70 -18.71
C HIS A 188 -2.47 -17.91 -18.40
N ILE A 189 -1.97 -18.83 -17.55
CA ILE A 189 -2.78 -19.82 -16.85
C ILE A 189 -2.96 -19.29 -15.42
N ILE A 190 -4.18 -19.04 -15.02
CA ILE A 190 -4.50 -18.50 -13.69
C ILE A 190 -5.23 -19.57 -12.89
N ARG A 191 -4.83 -19.76 -11.64
CA ARG A 191 -5.56 -20.55 -10.64
C ARG A 191 -6.03 -19.65 -9.53
N LYS A 192 -7.33 -19.69 -9.22
CA LYS A 192 -7.89 -18.99 -8.06
C LYS A 192 -7.66 -19.84 -6.81
N LEU A 193 -6.80 -19.38 -5.91
CA LEU A 193 -6.39 -20.14 -4.72
C LEU A 193 -7.42 -20.04 -3.61
N ASP A 194 -8.04 -18.87 -3.45
CA ASP A 194 -9.08 -18.62 -2.45
C ASP A 194 -10.20 -17.74 -3.01
N ASP A 195 -11.34 -17.73 -2.32
CA ASP A 195 -12.40 -16.78 -2.62
C ASP A 195 -11.94 -15.35 -2.31
N ALA A 196 -12.52 -14.39 -3.04
CA ALA A 196 -12.19 -12.98 -2.84
C ALA A 196 -12.55 -12.54 -1.42
N LYS A 197 -11.74 -11.66 -0.83
CA LYS A 197 -12.01 -11.05 0.47
C LYS A 197 -11.93 -9.53 0.38
N GLU A 198 -12.69 -8.86 1.27
CA GLU A 198 -12.53 -7.43 1.52
C GLU A 198 -11.46 -7.21 2.59
N ASP A 199 -10.55 -6.27 2.33
CA ASP A 199 -9.49 -5.88 3.27
C ASP A 199 -9.08 -4.41 3.01
N HIS A 200 -8.18 -3.85 3.82
CA HIS A 200 -7.65 -2.51 3.59
C HIS A 200 -6.87 -2.43 2.28
N GLY A 201 -7.46 -1.81 1.26
CA GLY A 201 -6.84 -1.66 -0.06
C GLY A 201 -6.27 -0.27 -0.34
N TYR A 202 -6.71 0.73 0.43
CA TYR A 202 -6.26 2.11 0.29
C TYR A 202 -5.98 2.75 1.63
N ALA A 203 -4.95 3.60 1.67
CA ALA A 203 -4.65 4.46 2.81
C ALA A 203 -4.38 5.89 2.35
N LEU A 204 -5.01 6.87 3.01
CA LEU A 204 -4.65 8.27 2.87
C LEU A 204 -3.56 8.59 3.88
N MET A 205 -2.39 8.98 3.40
CA MET A 205 -1.18 9.16 4.19
C MET A 205 -0.67 10.60 4.07
N MET A 206 -0.45 11.26 5.21
CA MET A 206 0.19 12.57 5.27
C MET A 206 1.66 12.41 5.67
N ARG A 207 2.56 13.00 4.88
CA ARG A 207 3.99 13.13 5.20
C ARG A 207 4.28 14.56 5.60
N VAL A 208 4.79 14.77 6.82
CA VAL A 208 5.14 16.08 7.38
C VAL A 208 6.66 16.22 7.39
N PHE A 209 7.18 17.32 6.83
CA PHE A 209 8.61 17.60 6.77
C PHE A 209 9.00 18.52 7.95
N LEU A 210 9.90 18.06 8.83
CA LEU A 210 10.31 18.71 10.07
C LEU A 210 11.38 19.82 9.88
#